data_d6bb7cbd732e3c6464bc3b75f01033d3
#
_entry.id   d6bb7cbd732e3c6464bc3b75f01033d3
#
_cell.length_a   1.000
_cell.length_b   1.000
_cell.length_c   1.000
_cell.angle_alpha   90.00
_cell.angle_beta   90.00
_cell.angle_gamma   90.00
#
_symmetry.space_group_name_H-M   'P 1'
#
loop_
_entity.id
_entity.type
_entity.pdbx_description
1 polymer ?
#
loop_
_entity_poly.entity_id
_entity_poly.type
_entity_poly.pdbx_seq_one_letter_code
_entity_poly.pdbx_strand_id
1 'polypeptide(L)'
;LATAYYLAKEHGIRNVAVLPANGRLNDVLAFDPGPANMVIDALCQKLLGLPYDEGGRLAAQGTVNKTLLHEWMAMPFLSAAPPKATGRELFGEQLVRSSLKAHPGIRPLDWIATATRFTADSIMLNYRRFVFPYAPIREIVLAGGGSHNNTLRGWLASAFAPVRVVTQEDLGWNSDAKEAIAFALLARETLEGRCGNVPSATGASRRVVLGNITPGFIPSQ
;
A
#
# COMPACT_ATOMS: atom_id res chain seq x y z
N LEU A 1 8.90 -8.83 19.31
CA LEU A 1 7.70 -8.60 18.49
C LEU A 1 8.05 -7.72 17.32
N ALA A 2 7.57 -8.04 16.12
CA ALA A 2 7.81 -7.28 14.89
C ALA A 2 6.78 -6.15 14.73
N THR A 3 7.18 -5.09 14.04
CA THR A 3 6.27 -4.03 13.57
C THR A 3 6.11 -4.18 12.06
N ALA A 4 4.88 -4.21 11.58
CA ALA A 4 4.58 -4.25 10.16
C ALA A 4 4.03 -2.89 9.72
N TYR A 5 4.59 -2.37 8.63
CA TYR A 5 4.16 -1.11 8.03
C TYR A 5 3.34 -1.38 6.78
N TYR A 6 2.17 -0.77 6.72
CA TYR A 6 1.40 -0.65 5.49
C TYR A 6 1.59 0.77 4.95
N LEU A 7 2.26 0.88 3.85
CA LEU A 7 2.59 2.16 3.23
C LEU A 7 1.68 2.37 2.01
N ALA A 8 0.70 3.27 2.11
CA ALA A 8 -0.10 3.70 0.96
C ALA A 8 0.46 5.04 0.44
N LYS A 9 0.71 5.13 -0.85
CA LYS A 9 1.21 6.33 -1.52
C LYS A 9 0.06 7.12 -2.16
N GLU A 10 0.18 8.45 -2.30
CA GLU A 10 -0.81 9.31 -2.96
C GLU A 10 -1.13 8.90 -4.41
N HIS A 11 -0.25 8.17 -5.08
CA HIS A 11 -0.40 7.75 -6.47
C HIS A 11 -0.62 6.24 -6.63
N GLY A 12 -1.14 5.57 -5.61
CA GLY A 12 -1.62 4.18 -5.73
C GLY A 12 -0.54 3.11 -5.65
N ILE A 13 0.66 3.38 -5.15
CA ILE A 13 1.66 2.35 -4.86
C ILE A 13 1.54 1.99 -3.38
N ARG A 14 1.51 0.69 -3.07
CA ARG A 14 1.40 0.14 -1.75
C ARG A 14 2.55 -0.77 -1.47
N ASN A 15 2.89 -0.80 -0.22
CA ASN A 15 3.93 -1.69 0.22
C ASN A 15 3.63 -2.14 1.65
N VAL A 16 3.74 -3.42 1.89
CA VAL A 16 3.89 -3.96 3.24
C VAL A 16 5.37 -4.12 3.48
N ALA A 17 5.88 -3.51 4.53
CA ALA A 17 7.24 -3.74 5.02
C ALA A 17 7.16 -4.30 6.44
N VAL A 18 7.74 -5.48 6.65
CA VAL A 18 7.82 -6.14 7.95
C VAL A 18 9.23 -6.02 8.47
N LEU A 19 9.35 -5.42 9.66
CA LEU A 19 10.61 -5.27 10.39
C LEU A 19 10.57 -6.20 11.60
N PRO A 20 11.25 -7.36 11.57
CA PRO A 20 11.33 -8.25 12.73
C PRO A 20 12.00 -7.57 13.91
N ALA A 21 11.54 -7.87 15.13
CA ALA A 21 12.21 -7.38 16.34
C ALA A 21 13.65 -7.90 16.38
N ASN A 22 14.60 -7.00 16.56
CA ASN A 22 16.05 -7.30 16.50
C ASN A 22 16.53 -7.87 15.15
N GLY A 23 15.72 -7.74 14.07
CA GLY A 23 16.05 -8.18 12.73
C GLY A 23 17.15 -7.33 12.10
N ARG A 24 17.88 -7.95 11.18
CA ARG A 24 18.86 -7.28 10.31
C ARG A 24 18.18 -6.79 9.04
N LEU A 25 18.86 -5.98 8.24
CA LEU A 25 18.33 -5.50 6.94
C LEU A 25 17.90 -6.66 6.01
N ASN A 26 18.58 -7.79 6.05
CA ASN A 26 18.23 -8.96 5.24
C ASN A 26 16.97 -9.71 5.75
N ASP A 27 16.49 -9.38 6.93
CA ASP A 27 15.28 -9.93 7.50
C ASP A 27 14.05 -9.06 7.22
N VAL A 28 14.18 -8.03 6.39
CA VAL A 28 13.05 -7.19 5.95
C VAL A 28 12.28 -7.92 4.87
N LEU A 29 11.00 -8.17 5.11
CA LEU A 29 10.06 -8.64 4.08
C LEU A 29 9.28 -7.44 3.55
N ALA A 30 9.27 -7.22 2.23
CA ALA A 30 8.44 -6.18 1.62
C ALA A 30 7.81 -6.66 0.32
N PHE A 31 6.55 -6.29 0.09
CA PHE A 31 5.79 -6.63 -1.13
C PHE A 31 4.48 -5.82 -1.20
N ASP A 32 3.82 -5.85 -2.36
CA ASP A 32 2.52 -5.20 -2.55
C ASP A 32 1.38 -6.17 -2.28
N PRO A 33 0.49 -5.91 -1.31
CA PRO A 33 -0.58 -6.85 -0.93
C PRO A 33 -1.82 -6.80 -1.83
N GLY A 34 -2.02 -5.73 -2.59
CA GLY A 34 -3.23 -5.60 -3.40
C GLY A 34 -3.52 -4.18 -3.95
N PRO A 35 -4.77 -3.73 -4.20
CA PRO A 35 -5.14 -2.48 -4.89
C PRO A 35 -4.90 -1.14 -4.17
N ALA A 36 -4.73 -0.98 -2.82
CA ALA A 36 -4.83 0.24 -1.99
C ALA A 36 -5.93 1.18 -2.49
N ASN A 37 -5.57 2.47 -2.75
CA ASN A 37 -6.56 3.45 -3.16
C ASN A 37 -6.84 3.45 -4.67
N MET A 38 -6.04 2.77 -5.51
CA MET A 38 -6.14 2.93 -6.98
C MET A 38 -7.53 2.63 -7.54
N VAL A 39 -8.15 1.55 -7.10
CA VAL A 39 -9.49 1.19 -7.55
C VAL A 39 -10.53 2.13 -6.95
N ILE A 40 -10.36 2.54 -5.69
CA ILE A 40 -11.25 3.49 -5.01
C ILE A 40 -11.24 4.83 -5.74
N ASP A 41 -10.05 5.39 -5.95
CA ASP A 41 -9.87 6.71 -6.58
C ASP A 41 -10.37 6.71 -8.04
N ALA A 42 -10.05 5.64 -8.80
CA ALA A 42 -10.54 5.50 -10.16
C ALA A 42 -12.07 5.43 -10.25
N LEU A 43 -12.73 4.76 -9.29
CA LEU A 43 -14.19 4.71 -9.21
C LEU A 43 -14.79 6.05 -8.77
N CYS A 44 -14.18 6.72 -7.78
CA CYS A 44 -14.61 8.07 -7.38
C CYS A 44 -14.56 9.03 -8.55
N GLN A 45 -13.43 9.05 -9.28
CA GLN A 45 -13.28 9.90 -10.46
C GLN A 45 -14.29 9.58 -11.55
N LYS A 46 -14.48 8.28 -11.85
CA LYS A 46 -15.32 7.85 -12.98
C LYS A 46 -16.81 7.98 -12.71
N LEU A 47 -17.26 7.71 -11.48
CA LEU A 47 -18.68 7.65 -11.14
C LEU A 47 -19.21 8.95 -10.54
N LEU A 48 -18.35 9.73 -9.87
CA LEU A 48 -18.76 10.91 -9.11
C LEU A 48 -17.98 12.18 -9.48
N GLY A 49 -16.96 12.11 -10.34
CA GLY A 49 -16.09 13.24 -10.68
C GLY A 49 -15.21 13.72 -9.51
N LEU A 50 -15.05 12.90 -8.46
CA LEU A 50 -14.27 13.22 -7.28
C LEU A 50 -12.87 12.56 -7.38
N PRO A 51 -11.81 13.21 -6.90
CA PRO A 51 -10.46 12.66 -6.99
C PRO A 51 -10.26 11.41 -6.11
N TYR A 52 -10.93 11.33 -4.96
CA TYR A 52 -10.84 10.22 -4.00
C TYR A 52 -12.03 10.24 -3.02
N ASP A 53 -12.15 9.21 -2.17
CA ASP A 53 -13.14 9.12 -1.08
C ASP A 53 -12.56 9.78 0.20
N GLU A 54 -12.85 11.05 0.40
CA GLU A 54 -12.36 11.81 1.55
C GLU A 54 -12.85 11.23 2.87
N GLY A 55 -11.92 10.81 3.72
CA GLY A 55 -12.22 10.23 5.02
C GLY A 55 -12.96 8.88 4.96
N GLY A 56 -13.15 8.28 3.78
CA GLY A 56 -13.90 7.03 3.62
C GLY A 56 -15.41 7.20 3.74
N ARG A 57 -15.92 8.44 3.57
CA ARG A 57 -17.34 8.77 3.80
C ARG A 57 -18.27 8.18 2.76
N LEU A 58 -17.82 8.04 1.52
CA LEU A 58 -18.62 7.44 0.44
C LEU A 58 -18.72 5.93 0.65
N ALA A 59 -17.62 5.28 0.98
CA ALA A 59 -17.60 3.86 1.29
C ALA A 59 -18.49 3.53 2.50
N ALA A 60 -18.51 4.39 3.53
CA ALA A 60 -19.35 4.21 4.72
C ALA A 60 -20.86 4.21 4.43
N GLN A 61 -21.30 4.87 3.34
CA GLN A 61 -22.71 4.98 2.93
C GLN A 61 -23.13 3.89 1.92
N GLY A 62 -22.16 3.18 1.35
CA GLY A 62 -22.40 2.11 0.39
C GLY A 62 -22.56 0.74 1.05
N THR A 63 -23.13 -0.19 0.28
CA THR A 63 -23.22 -1.60 0.65
C THR A 63 -22.25 -2.41 -0.19
N VAL A 64 -21.45 -3.25 0.45
CA VAL A 64 -20.48 -4.12 -0.24
C VAL A 64 -21.20 -5.13 -1.13
N ASN A 65 -20.92 -5.11 -2.44
CA ASN A 65 -21.40 -6.11 -3.37
C ASN A 65 -20.51 -7.38 -3.26
N LYS A 66 -21.08 -8.45 -2.70
CA LYS A 66 -20.35 -9.69 -2.42
C LYS A 66 -19.89 -10.41 -3.67
N THR A 67 -20.66 -10.39 -4.76
CA THR A 67 -20.31 -11.04 -6.03
C THR A 67 -19.09 -10.37 -6.64
N LEU A 68 -19.11 -9.06 -6.78
CA LEU A 68 -17.98 -8.28 -7.32
C LEU A 68 -16.73 -8.42 -6.43
N LEU A 69 -16.91 -8.36 -5.10
CA LEU A 69 -15.80 -8.56 -4.17
C LEU A 69 -15.16 -9.94 -4.35
N HIS A 70 -15.98 -10.99 -4.48
CA HIS A 70 -15.49 -12.36 -4.70
C HIS A 70 -14.70 -12.48 -6.01
N GLU A 71 -15.18 -11.90 -7.10
CA GLU A 71 -14.46 -11.87 -8.39
C GLU A 71 -13.09 -11.19 -8.26
N TRP A 72 -13.04 -10.03 -7.63
CA TRP A 72 -11.78 -9.31 -7.45
C TRP A 72 -10.82 -10.05 -6.52
N MET A 73 -11.33 -10.67 -5.45
CA MET A 73 -10.51 -11.47 -4.53
C MET A 73 -9.98 -12.76 -5.15
N ALA A 74 -10.54 -13.23 -6.27
CA ALA A 74 -10.04 -14.37 -7.02
C ALA A 74 -8.85 -14.05 -7.93
N MET A 75 -8.42 -12.78 -8.05
CA MET A 75 -7.29 -12.39 -8.89
C MET A 75 -5.99 -13.11 -8.47
N PRO A 76 -5.27 -13.78 -9.41
CA PRO A 76 -4.09 -14.60 -9.09
C PRO A 76 -2.98 -13.85 -8.34
N PHE A 77 -2.80 -12.56 -8.64
CA PHE A 77 -1.82 -11.70 -7.97
C PHE A 77 -1.97 -11.70 -6.45
N LEU A 78 -3.20 -11.72 -5.93
CA LEU A 78 -3.44 -11.64 -4.49
C LEU A 78 -2.89 -12.88 -3.76
N SER A 79 -2.86 -14.01 -4.43
CA SER A 79 -2.40 -15.29 -3.90
C SER A 79 -0.92 -15.59 -4.20
N ALA A 80 -0.28 -14.82 -5.07
CA ALA A 80 1.12 -14.99 -5.42
C ALA A 80 2.02 -14.75 -4.20
N ALA A 81 3.11 -15.52 -4.10
CA ALA A 81 4.10 -15.36 -3.02
C ALA A 81 4.98 -14.12 -3.25
N PRO A 82 5.45 -13.47 -2.18
CA PRO A 82 6.52 -12.47 -2.27
C PRO A 82 7.85 -13.07 -2.80
N PRO A 83 8.69 -12.26 -3.46
CA PRO A 83 8.53 -10.84 -3.73
C PRO A 83 7.54 -10.56 -4.86
N LYS A 84 6.63 -9.62 -4.68
CA LYS A 84 5.68 -9.21 -5.71
C LYS A 84 5.41 -7.71 -5.63
N ALA A 85 5.26 -7.10 -6.81
CA ALA A 85 4.93 -5.69 -6.97
C ALA A 85 3.82 -5.55 -7.99
N THR A 86 3.03 -4.49 -7.90
CA THR A 86 1.94 -4.18 -8.80
C THR A 86 1.74 -2.68 -8.94
N GLY A 87 0.96 -2.28 -9.93
CA GLY A 87 0.65 -0.89 -10.17
C GLY A 87 -0.68 -0.73 -10.90
N ARG A 88 -0.80 0.39 -11.61
CA ARG A 88 -2.00 0.73 -12.38
C ARG A 88 -2.29 -0.21 -13.53
N GLU A 89 -1.31 -0.98 -13.99
CA GLU A 89 -1.46 -2.01 -15.01
C GLU A 89 -2.43 -3.10 -14.60
N LEU A 90 -2.45 -3.47 -13.32
CA LEU A 90 -3.35 -4.51 -12.79
C LEU A 90 -4.59 -3.93 -12.09
N PHE A 91 -4.41 -2.87 -11.29
CA PHE A 91 -5.47 -2.30 -10.44
C PHE A 91 -5.88 -0.88 -10.89
N GLY A 92 -5.69 -0.56 -12.16
CA GLY A 92 -6.00 0.76 -12.71
C GLY A 92 -7.31 0.82 -13.48
N GLU A 93 -7.34 1.75 -14.44
CA GLU A 93 -8.54 2.08 -15.20
C GLU A 93 -9.12 0.90 -15.98
N GLN A 94 -8.29 -0.02 -16.47
CA GLN A 94 -8.75 -1.17 -17.25
C GLN A 94 -9.61 -2.11 -16.38
N LEU A 95 -9.19 -2.42 -15.14
CA LEU A 95 -9.98 -3.21 -14.21
C LEU A 95 -11.32 -2.53 -13.91
N VAL A 96 -11.29 -1.23 -13.61
CA VAL A 96 -12.50 -0.47 -13.31
C VAL A 96 -13.46 -0.47 -14.49
N ARG A 97 -12.95 -0.19 -15.71
CA ARG A 97 -13.77 -0.14 -16.93
C ARG A 97 -14.43 -1.49 -17.24
N SER A 98 -13.68 -2.58 -17.17
CA SER A 98 -14.20 -3.94 -17.41
C SER A 98 -15.24 -4.35 -16.39
N SER A 99 -15.00 -4.06 -15.11
CA SER A 99 -15.93 -4.37 -14.01
C SER A 99 -17.23 -3.57 -14.13
N LEU A 100 -17.16 -2.27 -14.42
CA LEU A 100 -18.34 -1.42 -14.63
C LEU A 100 -19.20 -1.94 -15.81
N LYS A 101 -18.57 -2.44 -16.87
CA LYS A 101 -19.29 -3.02 -18.02
C LYS A 101 -19.97 -4.34 -17.64
N ALA A 102 -19.33 -5.16 -16.81
CA ALA A 102 -19.86 -6.46 -16.39
C ALA A 102 -21.00 -6.35 -15.36
N HIS A 103 -21.03 -5.28 -14.57
CA HIS A 103 -21.98 -5.10 -13.46
C HIS A 103 -22.73 -3.75 -13.51
N PRO A 104 -23.54 -3.49 -14.56
CA PRO A 104 -24.12 -2.17 -14.83
C PRO A 104 -25.16 -1.67 -13.79
N GLY A 105 -25.66 -2.55 -12.90
CA GLY A 105 -26.72 -2.22 -11.93
C GLY A 105 -26.23 -1.83 -10.53
N ILE A 106 -24.92 -1.79 -10.28
CA ILE A 106 -24.40 -1.46 -8.96
C ILE A 106 -24.41 0.07 -8.78
N ARG A 107 -24.93 0.54 -7.62
CA ARG A 107 -24.95 1.98 -7.31
C ARG A 107 -23.54 2.54 -7.10
N PRO A 108 -23.26 3.81 -7.40
CA PRO A 108 -21.93 4.41 -7.25
C PRO A 108 -21.31 4.22 -5.85
N LEU A 109 -22.07 4.43 -4.78
CA LEU A 109 -21.57 4.26 -3.41
C LEU A 109 -21.27 2.79 -3.07
N ASP A 110 -22.00 1.84 -3.63
CA ASP A 110 -21.75 0.41 -3.44
C ASP A 110 -20.49 -0.05 -4.15
N TRP A 111 -20.16 0.57 -5.30
CA TRP A 111 -18.87 0.40 -5.97
C TRP A 111 -17.71 0.83 -5.08
N ILE A 112 -17.81 2.03 -4.48
CA ILE A 112 -16.76 2.59 -3.63
C ILE A 112 -16.61 1.76 -2.35
N ALA A 113 -17.73 1.37 -1.71
CA ALA A 113 -17.70 0.47 -0.55
C ALA A 113 -17.04 -0.87 -0.87
N THR A 114 -17.37 -1.46 -2.05
CA THR A 114 -16.80 -2.74 -2.49
C THR A 114 -15.31 -2.62 -2.75
N ALA A 115 -14.85 -1.54 -3.39
CA ALA A 115 -13.43 -1.29 -3.64
C ALA A 115 -12.64 -1.08 -2.33
N THR A 116 -13.22 -0.35 -1.39
CA THR A 116 -12.60 -0.15 -0.06
C THR A 116 -12.52 -1.47 0.70
N ARG A 117 -13.55 -2.31 0.62
CA ARG A 117 -13.55 -3.64 1.19
C ARG A 117 -12.54 -4.57 0.50
N PHE A 118 -12.45 -4.52 -0.81
CA PHE A 118 -11.45 -5.25 -1.58
C PHE A 118 -10.02 -4.90 -1.13
N THR A 119 -9.74 -3.63 -0.88
CA THR A 119 -8.47 -3.21 -0.31
C THR A 119 -8.23 -3.82 1.07
N ALA A 120 -9.20 -3.75 1.96
CA ALA A 120 -9.06 -4.31 3.31
C ALA A 120 -8.82 -5.83 3.27
N ASP A 121 -9.63 -6.55 2.49
CA ASP A 121 -9.56 -8.02 2.41
C ASP A 121 -8.29 -8.50 1.73
N SER A 122 -7.79 -7.78 0.71
CA SER A 122 -6.51 -8.11 0.06
C SER A 122 -5.33 -7.95 1.00
N ILE A 123 -5.31 -6.89 1.81
CA ILE A 123 -4.30 -6.68 2.85
C ILE A 123 -4.36 -7.84 3.86
N MET A 124 -5.55 -8.13 4.39
CA MET A 124 -5.73 -9.19 5.38
C MET A 124 -5.32 -10.57 4.86
N LEU A 125 -5.70 -10.91 3.61
CA LEU A 125 -5.31 -12.16 2.97
C LEU A 125 -3.78 -12.31 2.97
N ASN A 126 -3.08 -11.25 2.57
CA ASN A 126 -1.63 -11.26 2.47
C ASN A 126 -0.93 -11.28 3.84
N TYR A 127 -1.47 -10.57 4.83
CA TYR A 127 -0.96 -10.65 6.20
C TYR A 127 -1.09 -12.07 6.76
N ARG A 128 -2.24 -12.71 6.60
CA ARG A 128 -2.48 -14.09 7.07
C ARG A 128 -1.56 -15.10 6.37
N ARG A 129 -1.30 -14.92 5.06
CA ARG A 129 -0.49 -15.90 4.30
C ARG A 129 1.00 -15.71 4.44
N PHE A 130 1.48 -14.46 4.53
CA PHE A 130 2.90 -14.17 4.36
C PHE A 130 3.51 -13.38 5.53
N VAL A 131 2.73 -12.61 6.28
CA VAL A 131 3.26 -11.76 7.36
C VAL A 131 3.22 -12.47 8.70
N PHE A 132 2.06 -12.95 9.13
CA PHE A 132 1.91 -13.63 10.42
C PHE A 132 2.72 -14.93 10.54
N PRO A 133 2.85 -15.78 9.48
CA PRO A 133 3.76 -16.91 9.53
C PRO A 133 5.24 -16.51 9.56
N TYR A 134 5.57 -15.32 9.04
CA TYR A 134 6.96 -14.84 8.97
C TYR A 134 7.46 -14.28 10.31
N ALA A 135 6.63 -13.50 11.00
CA ALA A 135 7.00 -12.89 12.27
C ALA A 135 5.77 -12.57 13.14
N PRO A 136 5.88 -12.68 14.48
CA PRO A 136 4.82 -12.23 15.37
C PRO A 136 4.70 -10.71 15.33
N ILE A 137 3.55 -10.20 14.90
CA ILE A 137 3.29 -8.76 14.72
C ILE A 137 2.69 -8.19 16.01
N ARG A 138 3.28 -7.11 16.51
CA ARG A 138 2.78 -6.34 17.65
C ARG A 138 1.82 -5.24 17.21
N GLU A 139 2.12 -4.61 16.08
CA GLU A 139 1.49 -3.39 15.64
C GLU A 139 1.54 -3.26 14.12
N ILE A 140 0.48 -2.73 13.52
CA ILE A 140 0.41 -2.40 12.09
C ILE A 140 0.31 -0.89 11.98
N VAL A 141 1.25 -0.28 11.29
CA VAL A 141 1.29 1.18 11.07
C VAL A 141 0.79 1.49 9.67
N LEU A 142 -0.28 2.26 9.58
CA LEU A 142 -0.81 2.76 8.31
C LEU A 142 -0.15 4.10 7.97
N ALA A 143 0.18 4.29 6.70
CA ALA A 143 0.81 5.53 6.22
C ALA A 143 0.33 5.90 4.82
N GLY A 144 0.43 7.19 4.46
CA GLY A 144 -0.01 7.75 3.18
C GLY A 144 -1.52 7.93 3.10
N GLY A 145 -2.05 8.35 1.95
CA GLY A 145 -3.44 8.74 1.77
C GLY A 145 -4.50 7.75 2.26
N GLY A 146 -4.21 6.44 2.18
CA GLY A 146 -5.11 5.39 2.70
C GLY A 146 -5.28 5.39 4.22
N SER A 147 -4.33 5.96 4.98
CA SER A 147 -4.43 6.08 6.45
C SER A 147 -5.53 7.04 6.89
N HIS A 148 -5.92 7.97 6.01
CA HIS A 148 -7.00 8.94 6.28
C HIS A 148 -8.40 8.37 5.98
N ASN A 149 -8.51 7.20 5.35
CA ASN A 149 -9.80 6.56 5.08
C ASN A 149 -10.30 5.80 6.34
N ASN A 150 -11.19 6.42 7.11
CA ASN A 150 -11.70 5.89 8.38
C ASN A 150 -12.47 4.57 8.20
N THR A 151 -13.16 4.37 7.08
CA THR A 151 -13.88 3.12 6.77
C THR A 151 -12.89 1.98 6.57
N LEU A 152 -11.83 2.20 5.79
CA LEU A 152 -10.75 1.24 5.61
C LEU A 152 -10.05 0.92 6.93
N ARG A 153 -9.69 1.96 7.70
CA ARG A 153 -9.05 1.80 9.03
C ARG A 153 -9.90 0.97 9.98
N GLY A 154 -11.19 1.26 10.07
CA GLY A 154 -12.13 0.53 10.92
C GLY A 154 -12.21 -0.95 10.56
N TRP A 155 -12.28 -1.27 9.26
CA TRP A 155 -12.29 -2.65 8.79
C TRP A 155 -10.96 -3.37 9.06
N LEU A 156 -9.82 -2.72 8.85
CA LEU A 156 -8.52 -3.28 9.17
C LEU A 156 -8.34 -3.49 10.68
N ALA A 157 -8.71 -2.51 11.52
CA ALA A 157 -8.63 -2.64 12.96
C ALA A 157 -9.47 -3.81 13.48
N SER A 158 -10.70 -3.97 12.97
CA SER A 158 -11.57 -5.10 13.33
C SER A 158 -10.98 -6.43 12.87
N ALA A 159 -10.40 -6.47 11.68
CA ALA A 159 -9.89 -7.68 11.07
C ALA A 159 -8.58 -8.18 11.68
N PHE A 160 -7.75 -7.28 12.19
CA PHE A 160 -6.46 -7.59 12.80
C PHE A 160 -6.50 -7.71 14.31
N ALA A 161 -7.63 -7.46 14.96
CA ALA A 161 -7.73 -7.62 16.41
C ALA A 161 -7.19 -9.00 16.87
N PRO A 162 -6.38 -9.08 17.95
CA PRO A 162 -6.00 -8.02 18.87
C PRO A 162 -4.77 -7.18 18.50
N VAL A 163 -4.21 -7.33 17.28
CA VAL A 163 -3.07 -6.53 16.83
C VAL A 163 -3.50 -5.06 16.68
N ARG A 164 -2.73 -4.16 17.27
CA ARG A 164 -2.99 -2.72 17.17
C ARG A 164 -2.80 -2.23 15.73
N VAL A 165 -3.78 -1.48 15.22
CA VAL A 165 -3.68 -0.75 13.94
C VAL A 165 -3.65 0.74 14.26
N VAL A 166 -2.56 1.40 13.91
CA VAL A 166 -2.30 2.83 14.17
C VAL A 166 -1.89 3.53 12.88
N THR A 167 -1.89 4.85 12.87
CA THR A 167 -1.34 5.65 11.77
C THR A 167 0.06 6.16 12.10
N GLN A 168 0.79 6.67 11.12
CA GLN A 168 2.06 7.36 11.38
C GLN A 168 1.84 8.60 12.23
N GLU A 169 0.72 9.29 12.05
CA GLU A 169 0.31 10.46 12.83
C GLU A 169 0.12 10.10 14.31
N ASP A 170 -0.46 8.94 14.62
CA ASP A 170 -0.59 8.43 15.99
C ASP A 170 0.77 8.20 16.67
N LEU A 171 1.84 8.04 15.87
CA LEU A 171 3.22 7.89 16.32
C LEU A 171 4.02 9.20 16.28
N GLY A 172 3.38 10.33 15.94
CA GLY A 172 4.02 11.64 15.83
C GLY A 172 4.80 11.88 14.53
N TRP A 173 4.59 11.04 13.50
CA TRP A 173 5.22 11.18 12.20
C TRP A 173 4.22 11.71 11.17
N ASN A 174 4.66 12.60 10.29
CA ASN A 174 3.85 13.07 9.16
C ASN A 174 3.96 12.11 7.98
N SER A 175 2.84 11.50 7.59
CA SER A 175 2.75 10.58 6.44
C SER A 175 3.12 11.24 5.11
N ASP A 176 2.80 12.53 4.92
CA ASP A 176 3.08 13.26 3.68
C ASP A 176 4.57 13.55 3.52
N ALA A 177 5.30 13.73 4.64
CA ALA A 177 6.74 13.96 4.63
C ALA A 177 7.57 12.68 4.43
N LYS A 178 6.96 11.50 4.54
CA LYS A 178 7.66 10.20 4.54
C LYS A 178 8.57 10.02 3.32
N GLU A 179 8.10 10.34 2.13
CA GLU A 179 8.90 10.16 0.91
C GLU A 179 10.03 11.16 0.82
N ALA A 180 9.78 12.42 1.17
CA ALA A 180 10.82 13.43 1.21
C ALA A 180 11.95 13.02 2.17
N ILE A 181 11.60 12.51 3.36
CA ILE A 181 12.56 11.97 4.34
C ILE A 181 13.30 10.77 3.75
N ALA A 182 12.60 9.82 3.13
CA ALA A 182 13.22 8.63 2.54
C ALA A 182 14.22 9.00 1.43
N PHE A 183 13.86 9.93 0.53
CA PHE A 183 14.76 10.40 -0.52
C PHE A 183 15.95 11.19 0.04
N ALA A 184 15.77 12.00 1.08
CA ALA A 184 16.89 12.68 1.74
C ALA A 184 17.89 11.69 2.36
N LEU A 185 17.39 10.62 3.01
CA LEU A 185 18.23 9.56 3.55
C LEU A 185 18.94 8.78 2.43
N LEU A 186 18.25 8.42 1.34
CA LEU A 186 18.86 7.74 0.20
C LEU A 186 19.92 8.62 -0.49
N ALA A 187 19.67 9.91 -0.64
CA ALA A 187 20.67 10.85 -1.18
C ALA A 187 21.92 10.91 -0.30
N ARG A 188 21.74 10.96 1.02
CA ARG A 188 22.86 10.89 1.97
C ARG A 188 23.65 9.59 1.81
N GLU A 189 22.99 8.44 1.76
CA GLU A 189 23.67 7.15 1.56
C GLU A 189 24.46 7.13 0.25
N THR A 190 23.90 7.70 -0.83
CA THR A 190 24.58 7.83 -2.14
C THR A 190 25.83 8.70 -2.04
N LEU A 191 25.73 9.88 -1.40
CA LEU A 191 26.87 10.80 -1.23
C LEU A 191 27.99 10.20 -0.39
N GLU A 192 27.64 9.38 0.59
CA GLU A 192 28.62 8.69 1.46
C GLU A 192 29.08 7.33 0.89
N GLY A 193 28.69 6.98 -0.34
CA GLY A 193 29.08 5.73 -1.00
C GLY A 193 28.51 4.47 -0.33
N ARG A 194 27.45 4.59 0.45
CA ARG A 194 26.80 3.47 1.14
C ARG A 194 25.64 2.88 0.33
N CYS A 195 25.43 1.58 0.48
CA CYS A 195 24.37 0.88 -0.22
C CYS A 195 22.99 1.30 0.33
N GLY A 196 22.10 1.78 -0.56
CA GLY A 196 20.76 2.26 -0.22
C GLY A 196 19.64 1.23 -0.44
N ASN A 197 19.91 0.05 -1.03
CA ASN A 197 18.90 -0.97 -1.26
C ASN A 197 18.92 -2.07 -0.20
N VAL A 198 17.76 -2.75 -0.09
CA VAL A 198 17.56 -3.94 0.76
C VAL A 198 17.16 -5.11 -0.15
N PRO A 199 18.11 -6.03 -0.50
CA PRO A 199 17.85 -7.11 -1.45
C PRO A 199 16.65 -7.98 -1.10
N SER A 200 16.45 -8.34 0.18
CA SER A 200 15.32 -9.14 0.64
C SER A 200 13.96 -8.47 0.37
N ALA A 201 13.91 -7.14 0.32
CA ALA A 201 12.71 -6.37 0.04
C ALA A 201 12.50 -6.10 -1.46
N THR A 202 13.58 -6.00 -2.24
CA THR A 202 13.53 -5.57 -3.64
C THR A 202 13.70 -6.68 -4.65
N GLY A 203 14.15 -7.87 -4.22
CA GLY A 203 14.52 -8.97 -5.11
C GLY A 203 15.87 -8.75 -5.82
N ALA A 204 16.63 -7.73 -5.46
CA ALA A 204 17.95 -7.48 -6.02
C ALA A 204 18.95 -8.58 -5.62
N SER A 205 19.87 -8.95 -6.53
CA SER A 205 20.88 -9.98 -6.26
C SER A 205 21.95 -9.56 -5.25
N ARG A 206 22.13 -8.25 -5.06
CA ARG A 206 23.17 -7.70 -4.16
C ARG A 206 22.83 -6.30 -3.67
N ARG A 207 23.52 -5.87 -2.63
CA ARG A 207 23.51 -4.47 -2.18
C ARG A 207 24.30 -3.59 -3.13
N VAL A 208 23.77 -2.39 -3.43
CA VAL A 208 24.39 -1.39 -4.32
C VAL A 208 24.16 0.02 -3.80
N VAL A 209 25.07 0.92 -4.13
CA VAL A 209 24.85 2.36 -3.99
C VAL A 209 23.81 2.76 -5.03
N LEU A 210 22.74 3.43 -4.59
CA LEU A 210 21.66 3.89 -5.46
C LEU A 210 21.91 5.33 -5.92
N GLY A 211 21.28 5.68 -7.04
CA GLY A 211 21.32 7.05 -7.58
C GLY A 211 22.52 7.31 -8.50
N ASN A 212 22.53 8.52 -9.02
CA ASN A 212 23.60 9.05 -9.87
C ASN A 212 23.94 10.48 -9.43
N ILE A 213 25.22 10.81 -9.35
CA ILE A 213 25.70 12.15 -9.03
C ILE A 213 26.18 12.79 -10.34
N THR A 214 25.45 13.81 -10.79
CA THR A 214 25.88 14.61 -11.94
C THR A 214 26.51 15.89 -11.40
N PRO A 215 27.85 16.06 -11.55
CA PRO A 215 28.54 17.30 -11.14
C PRO A 215 27.99 18.49 -11.94
N GLY A 216 27.75 19.60 -11.27
CA GLY A 216 27.48 20.86 -11.96
C GLY A 216 28.68 21.34 -12.80
N PHE A 217 28.39 22.12 -13.85
CA PHE A 217 29.45 22.81 -14.59
C PHE A 217 30.09 23.89 -13.68
N ILE A 218 31.37 23.74 -13.39
CA ILE A 218 32.15 24.79 -12.74
C ILE A 218 32.84 25.58 -13.89
N PRO A 219 32.43 26.83 -14.16
CA PRO A 219 33.15 27.65 -15.11
C PRO A 219 34.61 27.76 -14.64
N SER A 220 35.56 27.46 -15.52
CA SER A 220 36.97 27.74 -15.28
C SER A 220 37.13 29.24 -15.04
N GLN A 221 37.73 29.61 -13.91
CA GLN A 221 38.15 30.98 -13.61
C GLN A 221 39.25 31.42 -14.56
#